data_a9fe5e45b55d6ed766477c7fe59d4081
#
_entry.id   a9fe5e45b55d6ed766477c7fe59d4081
#
_cell.length_a   1.000
_cell.length_b   1.000
_cell.length_c   1.000
_cell.angle_alpha   90.00
_cell.angle_beta   90.00
_cell.angle_gamma   90.00
#
_symmetry.space_group_name_H-M   'P 1'
#
loop_
_entity.id
_entity.type
_entity.pdbx_description
1 polymer ?
#
loop_
_entity_poly.entity_id
_entity_poly.type
_entity_poly.pdbx_seq_one_letter_code
_entity_poly.pdbx_strand_id
1 'polypeptide(L)'
;MNGAVLSSLTRNEAFVVHPDLVPIDAEGYGVSINLVYATADNLAGRIIYQAPECLLHRNAAACLTKASELARLAGYRLQVLDAYRPPYAQQLLWRAFPDGEYVRDPALGSHHSRGVAVDVTLLDEHGVALDMGTGFDDMRELSHPFNPHLPVAVQRHRLMLLGIMMGAGFAPIASEWWHFELPAAERYPLIDYHHLSEAALAALLA
;
A
#
# COMPACT_ATOMS: atom_id res chain seq x y z
N MET A 1 -40.05 28.88 -23.64
CA MET A 1 -40.42 28.25 -22.39
C MET A 1 -40.16 26.76 -22.56
N ASN A 2 -39.05 26.29 -22.03
CA ASN A 2 -38.83 24.88 -21.75
C ASN A 2 -37.65 24.81 -20.77
N GLY A 3 -38.00 24.75 -19.51
CA GLY A 3 -37.05 24.55 -18.43
C GLY A 3 -36.60 23.10 -18.42
N ALA A 4 -35.32 22.89 -18.65
CA ALA A 4 -34.70 21.57 -18.41
C ALA A 4 -34.53 21.38 -16.90
N VAL A 5 -35.25 20.44 -16.36
CA VAL A 5 -35.09 19.91 -14.99
C VAL A 5 -33.81 19.11 -14.96
N LEU A 6 -32.75 19.68 -14.40
CA LEU A 6 -31.58 18.94 -13.98
C LEU A 6 -31.98 18.12 -12.74
N SER A 7 -32.22 16.82 -12.95
CA SER A 7 -32.46 15.89 -11.87
C SER A 7 -31.17 15.77 -11.03
N SER A 8 -31.28 16.14 -9.77
CA SER A 8 -30.31 15.92 -8.72
C SER A 8 -30.03 14.41 -8.59
N LEU A 9 -28.86 13.95 -9.03
CA LEU A 9 -28.32 12.67 -8.62
C LEU A 9 -28.07 12.76 -7.11
N THR A 10 -28.92 12.11 -6.37
CA THR A 10 -28.78 11.96 -4.91
C THR A 10 -27.51 11.14 -4.63
N ARG A 11 -26.50 11.84 -4.14
CA ARG A 11 -25.32 11.26 -3.49
C ARG A 11 -25.81 10.61 -2.19
N ASN A 12 -26.17 9.34 -2.18
CA ASN A 12 -26.28 8.53 -0.97
C ASN A 12 -26.49 7.03 -1.27
N GLU A 13 -25.60 6.43 -2.06
CA GLU A 13 -25.27 5.03 -1.83
C GLU A 13 -23.97 5.08 -1.03
N ALA A 14 -24.08 4.94 0.29
CA ALA A 14 -22.93 4.70 1.15
C ALA A 14 -22.30 3.37 0.67
N PHE A 15 -21.18 3.44 -0.04
CA PHE A 15 -20.43 2.25 -0.43
C PHE A 15 -20.11 1.47 0.84
N VAL A 16 -20.65 0.26 0.92
CA VAL A 16 -20.40 -0.63 2.07
C VAL A 16 -19.00 -1.20 1.86
N VAL A 17 -18.03 -0.63 2.54
CA VAL A 17 -16.67 -1.17 2.63
C VAL A 17 -16.75 -2.59 3.21
N HIS A 18 -15.88 -3.50 2.75
CA HIS A 18 -15.80 -4.85 3.30
C HIS A 18 -15.66 -4.75 4.85
N PRO A 19 -16.39 -5.56 5.65
CA PRO A 19 -16.48 -5.39 7.09
C PRO A 19 -15.14 -5.47 7.83
N ASP A 20 -14.13 -6.11 7.25
CA ASP A 20 -12.79 -6.22 7.83
C ASP A 20 -11.83 -5.12 7.38
N LEU A 21 -12.18 -4.36 6.33
CA LEU A 21 -11.38 -3.23 5.86
C LEU A 21 -11.87 -1.93 6.50
N VAL A 22 -10.93 -1.06 6.79
CA VAL A 22 -11.21 0.30 7.26
C VAL A 22 -10.47 1.30 6.37
N PRO A 23 -11.10 2.44 6.03
CA PRO A 23 -10.42 3.49 5.27
C PRO A 23 -9.35 4.15 6.13
N ILE A 24 -8.21 4.41 5.50
CA ILE A 24 -7.09 5.16 6.07
C ILE A 24 -7.15 6.55 5.47
N ASP A 25 -7.43 7.54 6.27
CA ASP A 25 -7.35 8.94 5.90
C ASP A 25 -6.05 9.57 6.44
N ALA A 26 -5.51 10.53 5.69
CA ALA A 26 -4.22 11.12 6.00
C ALA A 26 -4.20 11.87 7.34
N GLU A 27 -5.28 12.57 7.69
CA GLU A 27 -5.38 13.40 8.89
C GLU A 27 -5.59 12.52 10.13
N GLY A 28 -6.59 11.62 10.09
CA GLY A 28 -6.95 10.77 11.23
C GLY A 28 -5.83 9.81 11.64
N TYR A 29 -5.04 9.33 10.68
CA TYR A 29 -3.90 8.46 10.93
C TYR A 29 -2.57 9.20 11.06
N GLY A 30 -2.51 10.50 10.77
CA GLY A 30 -1.28 11.30 10.82
C GLY A 30 -0.20 10.86 9.81
N VAL A 31 -0.62 10.32 8.67
CA VAL A 31 0.24 9.82 7.58
C VAL A 31 0.12 10.68 6.33
N SER A 32 1.01 10.50 5.38
CA SER A 32 0.82 10.92 3.98
C SER A 32 0.36 9.71 3.16
N ILE A 33 -0.46 9.92 2.15
CA ILE A 33 -0.94 8.85 1.26
C ILE A 33 -0.52 9.19 -0.16
N ASN A 34 0.23 8.29 -0.78
CA ASN A 34 0.66 8.36 -2.17
C ASN A 34 0.59 6.96 -2.78
N LEU A 35 -0.62 6.50 -3.10
CA LEU A 35 -0.81 5.18 -3.69
C LEU A 35 -0.18 5.13 -5.09
N VAL A 36 0.99 4.52 -5.19
CA VAL A 36 1.81 4.51 -6.42
C VAL A 36 1.06 3.86 -7.58
N TYR A 37 0.31 2.80 -7.32
CA TYR A 37 -0.47 2.08 -8.33
C TYR A 37 -1.72 2.84 -8.81
N ALA A 38 -2.04 3.99 -8.23
CA ALA A 38 -3.05 4.93 -8.73
C ALA A 38 -2.51 5.86 -9.83
N THR A 39 -1.23 5.80 -10.12
CA THR A 39 -0.54 6.56 -11.18
C THR A 39 0.05 5.61 -12.22
N ALA A 40 0.60 6.13 -13.31
CA ALA A 40 1.33 5.33 -14.30
C ALA A 40 2.83 5.18 -13.97
N ASP A 41 3.31 5.88 -12.93
CA ASP A 41 4.70 5.81 -12.46
C ASP A 41 4.84 4.64 -11.47
N ASN A 42 4.75 3.43 -11.99
CA ASN A 42 4.84 2.18 -11.24
C ASN A 42 5.42 1.05 -12.12
N LEU A 43 5.66 -0.11 -11.53
CA LEU A 43 6.21 -1.31 -12.16
C LEU A 43 5.51 -1.70 -13.48
N ALA A 44 4.19 -1.50 -13.58
CA ALA A 44 3.41 -1.88 -14.77
C ALA A 44 3.35 -0.78 -15.85
N GLY A 45 3.87 0.43 -15.59
CA GLY A 45 3.84 1.57 -16.50
C GLY A 45 2.43 2.07 -16.85
N ARG A 46 1.42 1.72 -16.04
CA ARG A 46 0.01 2.10 -16.24
C ARG A 46 -0.73 2.20 -14.91
N ILE A 47 -1.85 2.92 -14.91
CA ILE A 47 -2.75 2.98 -13.75
C ILE A 47 -3.32 1.59 -13.48
N ILE A 48 -3.09 1.07 -12.29
CA ILE A 48 -3.59 -0.22 -11.80
C ILE A 48 -4.87 -0.01 -10.98
N TYR A 49 -4.88 0.94 -10.04
CA TYR A 49 -6.04 1.23 -9.22
C TYR A 49 -7.01 2.15 -9.95
N GLN A 50 -8.17 1.61 -10.34
CA GLN A 50 -9.20 2.37 -11.06
C GLN A 50 -10.02 3.27 -10.13
N ALA A 51 -10.15 2.88 -8.86
CA ALA A 51 -10.78 3.66 -7.79
C ALA A 51 -9.85 3.59 -6.57
N PRO A 52 -8.85 4.49 -6.47
CA PRO A 52 -7.84 4.42 -5.42
C PRO A 52 -8.45 4.76 -4.06
N GLU A 53 -8.44 3.79 -3.17
CA GLU A 53 -8.79 3.93 -1.76
C GLU A 53 -7.68 3.32 -0.93
N CYS A 54 -7.20 4.07 0.06
CA CYS A 54 -6.26 3.53 1.04
C CYS A 54 -7.05 2.78 2.10
N LEU A 55 -7.05 1.45 2.03
CA LEU A 55 -7.77 0.57 2.94
C LEU A 55 -6.78 -0.38 3.63
N LEU A 56 -7.05 -0.74 4.89
CA LEU A 56 -6.34 -1.79 5.60
C LEU A 56 -7.32 -2.63 6.41
N HIS A 57 -6.95 -3.88 6.68
CA HIS A 57 -7.60 -4.66 7.71
C HIS A 57 -7.48 -3.93 9.07
N ARG A 58 -8.56 -3.93 9.87
CA ARG A 58 -8.62 -3.18 11.15
C ARG A 58 -7.41 -3.42 12.07
N ASN A 59 -6.86 -4.62 12.09
CA ASN A 59 -5.69 -4.96 12.89
C ASN A 59 -4.41 -4.28 12.35
N ALA A 60 -4.23 -4.23 11.03
CA ALA A 60 -3.11 -3.52 10.40
C ALA A 60 -3.26 -2.01 10.56
N ALA A 61 -4.48 -1.48 10.46
CA ALA A 61 -4.77 -0.07 10.71
C ALA A 61 -4.41 0.36 12.15
N ALA A 62 -4.70 -0.49 13.15
CA ALA A 62 -4.30 -0.23 14.53
C ALA A 62 -2.76 -0.22 14.70
N CYS A 63 -2.03 -1.08 13.99
CA CYS A 63 -0.58 -1.04 13.96
C CYS A 63 -0.07 0.20 13.22
N LEU A 64 -0.71 0.62 12.11
CA LEU A 64 -0.34 1.84 11.39
C LEU A 64 -0.46 3.09 12.26
N THR A 65 -1.51 3.19 13.11
CA THR A 65 -1.65 4.28 14.09
C THR A 65 -0.44 4.34 15.01
N LYS A 66 -0.01 3.22 15.58
CA LYS A 66 1.18 3.17 16.45
C LYS A 66 2.45 3.52 15.68
N ALA A 67 2.60 3.05 14.43
CA ALA A 67 3.74 3.36 13.59
C ALA A 67 3.83 4.86 13.30
N SER A 68 2.70 5.51 13.01
CA SER A 68 2.62 6.96 12.82
C SER A 68 3.04 7.73 14.09
N GLU A 69 2.59 7.30 15.27
CA GLU A 69 2.99 7.89 16.55
C GLU A 69 4.50 7.76 16.77
N LEU A 70 5.09 6.58 16.52
CA LEU A 70 6.53 6.34 16.67
C LEU A 70 7.34 7.16 15.65
N ALA A 71 6.88 7.26 14.40
CA ALA A 71 7.51 8.09 13.38
C ALA A 71 7.54 9.56 13.83
N ARG A 72 6.42 10.07 14.34
CA ARG A 72 6.34 11.45 14.86
C ARG A 72 7.27 11.69 16.05
N LEU A 73 7.43 10.73 16.97
CA LEU A 73 8.39 10.83 18.07
C LEU A 73 9.83 10.91 17.56
N ALA A 74 10.12 10.27 16.43
CA ALA A 74 11.44 10.32 15.79
C ALA A 74 11.62 11.55 14.87
N GLY A 75 10.62 12.44 14.75
CA GLY A 75 10.67 13.64 13.91
C GLY A 75 10.33 13.39 12.44
N TYR A 76 9.68 12.26 12.13
CA TYR A 76 9.30 11.88 10.77
C TYR A 76 7.79 11.73 10.61
N ARG A 77 7.34 11.61 9.36
CA ARG A 77 5.98 11.19 9.01
C ARG A 77 6.05 9.97 8.10
N LEU A 78 5.17 8.99 8.32
CA LEU A 78 5.00 7.89 7.37
C LEU A 78 4.28 8.37 6.11
N GLN A 79 4.72 7.86 4.97
CA GLN A 79 3.98 7.92 3.71
C GLN A 79 3.61 6.51 3.30
N VAL A 80 2.31 6.27 3.08
CA VAL A 80 1.79 5.01 2.56
C VAL A 80 1.90 5.02 1.04
N LEU A 81 2.59 4.02 0.49
CA LEU A 81 2.82 3.84 -0.94
C LEU A 81 1.86 2.80 -1.55
N ASP A 82 1.53 1.77 -0.78
CA ASP A 82 0.49 0.77 -1.07
C ASP A 82 -0.12 0.23 0.23
N ALA A 83 -1.36 -0.26 0.14
CA ALA A 83 -2.09 -0.81 1.27
C ALA A 83 -2.90 -2.04 0.83
N TYR A 84 -4.22 -2.07 1.02
CA TYR A 84 -5.03 -3.12 0.46
C TYR A 84 -4.97 -3.10 -1.07
N ARG A 85 -4.58 -4.21 -1.66
CA ARG A 85 -4.47 -4.42 -3.11
C ARG A 85 -5.51 -5.44 -3.55
N PRO A 86 -6.57 -5.04 -4.29
CA PRO A 86 -7.56 -5.98 -4.78
C PRO A 86 -6.94 -7.10 -5.62
N PRO A 87 -7.49 -8.32 -5.62
CA PRO A 87 -6.94 -9.45 -6.38
C PRO A 87 -6.74 -9.17 -7.88
N TYR A 88 -7.62 -8.37 -8.51
CA TYR A 88 -7.43 -7.98 -9.90
C TYR A 88 -6.16 -7.15 -10.11
N ALA A 89 -5.84 -6.28 -9.18
CA ALA A 89 -4.63 -5.45 -9.24
C ALA A 89 -3.38 -6.31 -9.10
N GLN A 90 -3.40 -7.30 -8.22
CA GLN A 90 -2.33 -8.28 -8.11
C GLN A 90 -2.13 -9.06 -9.41
N GLN A 91 -3.21 -9.44 -10.11
CA GLN A 91 -3.11 -10.10 -11.42
C GLN A 91 -2.47 -9.20 -12.48
N LEU A 92 -2.77 -7.89 -12.48
CA LEU A 92 -2.19 -6.94 -13.41
C LEU A 92 -0.69 -6.75 -13.17
N LEU A 93 -0.27 -6.66 -11.90
CA LEU A 93 1.15 -6.59 -11.54
C LEU A 93 1.89 -7.87 -11.91
N TRP A 94 1.32 -9.03 -11.63
CA TRP A 94 1.90 -10.31 -12.02
C TRP A 94 2.09 -10.44 -13.53
N ARG A 95 1.14 -9.98 -14.34
CA ARG A 95 1.29 -9.96 -15.80
C ARG A 95 2.41 -9.05 -16.27
N ALA A 96 2.68 -7.96 -15.56
CA ALA A 96 3.77 -7.05 -15.88
C ALA A 96 5.13 -7.60 -15.45
N PHE A 97 5.18 -8.30 -14.30
CA PHE A 97 6.43 -8.80 -13.73
C PHE A 97 6.21 -10.15 -12.98
N PRO A 98 6.17 -11.28 -13.71
CA PRO A 98 5.86 -12.60 -13.13
C PRO A 98 7.13 -13.29 -12.60
N ASP A 99 7.80 -12.74 -11.60
CA ASP A 99 9.06 -13.30 -11.08
C ASP A 99 8.90 -14.19 -9.84
N GLY A 100 7.85 -13.99 -9.05
CA GLY A 100 7.54 -14.77 -7.85
C GLY A 100 8.33 -14.42 -6.60
N GLU A 101 9.39 -13.65 -6.70
CA GLU A 101 10.18 -13.17 -5.56
C GLU A 101 9.62 -11.85 -5.03
N TYR A 102 9.42 -10.86 -5.90
CA TYR A 102 8.92 -9.51 -5.56
C TYR A 102 7.41 -9.41 -5.82
N VAL A 103 6.93 -9.88 -6.94
CA VAL A 103 5.49 -9.93 -7.23
C VAL A 103 4.98 -11.33 -6.96
N ARG A 104 4.18 -11.48 -5.91
CA ARG A 104 3.62 -12.77 -5.52
C ARG A 104 2.61 -13.29 -6.55
N ASP A 105 2.70 -14.59 -6.87
CA ASP A 105 1.73 -15.27 -7.74
C ASP A 105 0.30 -15.10 -7.18
N PRO A 106 -0.64 -14.57 -7.97
CA PRO A 106 -2.05 -14.42 -7.57
C PRO A 106 -2.69 -15.71 -7.06
N ALA A 107 -2.27 -16.89 -7.56
CA ALA A 107 -2.76 -18.18 -7.12
C ALA A 107 -2.43 -18.47 -5.64
N LEU A 108 -1.36 -17.89 -5.12
CA LEU A 108 -0.95 -18.01 -3.71
C LEU A 108 -1.58 -16.94 -2.82
N GLY A 109 -2.07 -15.87 -3.43
CA GLY A 109 -2.66 -14.70 -2.76
C GLY A 109 -1.62 -13.81 -2.09
N SER A 110 -1.69 -12.51 -2.36
CA SER A 110 -0.85 -11.47 -1.73
C SER A 110 -1.32 -11.15 -0.32
N HIS A 111 -0.41 -10.77 0.57
CA HIS A 111 -0.76 -10.25 1.90
C HIS A 111 -1.41 -8.86 1.81
N HIS A 112 -1.13 -8.08 0.76
CA HIS A 112 -1.89 -6.87 0.42
C HIS A 112 -3.36 -7.18 0.09
N SER A 113 -3.64 -8.29 -0.62
CA SER A 113 -5.02 -8.70 -0.92
C SER A 113 -5.76 -9.27 0.30
N ARG A 114 -5.09 -9.40 1.45
CA ARG A 114 -5.68 -9.71 2.76
C ARG A 114 -5.87 -8.44 3.61
N GLY A 115 -5.41 -7.27 3.10
CA GLY A 115 -5.41 -6.00 3.80
C GLY A 115 -4.45 -5.92 4.98
N VAL A 116 -3.51 -6.84 5.12
CA VAL A 116 -2.62 -6.94 6.29
C VAL A 116 -1.17 -6.56 6.00
N ALA A 117 -0.86 -6.18 4.76
CA ALA A 117 0.42 -5.63 4.36
C ALA A 117 0.28 -4.16 3.98
N VAL A 118 1.34 -3.39 4.19
CA VAL A 118 1.46 -1.98 3.84
C VAL A 118 2.88 -1.68 3.37
N ASP A 119 2.99 -0.93 2.28
CA ASP A 119 4.25 -0.40 1.79
C ASP A 119 4.39 1.06 2.21
N VAL A 120 5.51 1.39 2.85
CA VAL A 120 5.70 2.71 3.45
C VAL A 120 7.12 3.24 3.26
N THR A 121 7.24 4.57 3.33
CA THR A 121 8.51 5.28 3.50
C THR A 121 8.40 6.34 4.59
N LEU A 122 9.52 7.00 4.90
CA LEU A 122 9.57 8.12 5.84
C LEU A 122 9.73 9.44 5.09
N LEU A 123 8.98 10.44 5.52
CA LEU A 123 9.15 11.84 5.13
C LEU A 123 9.80 12.61 6.26
N ASP A 124 10.68 13.55 5.92
CA ASP A 124 11.27 14.50 6.86
C ASP A 124 10.27 15.61 7.27
N GLU A 125 10.73 16.58 8.04
CA GLU A 125 9.94 17.73 8.49
C GLU A 125 9.45 18.65 7.36
N HIS A 126 10.09 18.58 6.18
CA HIS A 126 9.72 19.33 4.99
C HIS A 126 8.78 18.53 4.06
N GLY A 127 8.45 17.27 4.42
CA GLY A 127 7.64 16.37 3.62
C GLY A 127 8.39 15.72 2.46
N VAL A 128 9.73 15.73 2.50
CA VAL A 128 10.59 15.09 1.51
C VAL A 128 10.90 13.66 1.96
N ALA A 129 10.76 12.70 1.03
CA ALA A 129 11.06 11.30 1.32
C ALA A 129 12.55 11.11 1.59
N LEU A 130 12.86 10.35 2.65
CA LEU A 130 14.23 9.98 2.97
C LEU A 130 14.80 9.07 1.87
N ASP A 131 16.09 9.26 1.57
CA ASP A 131 16.81 8.38 0.66
C ASP A 131 16.92 6.96 1.26
N MET A 132 16.26 6.01 0.65
CA MET A 132 16.29 4.58 1.01
C MET A 132 17.27 3.77 0.12
N GLY A 133 18.01 4.45 -0.79
CA GLY A 133 19.02 3.84 -1.66
C GLY A 133 18.47 3.18 -2.91
N THR A 134 17.20 2.84 -2.92
CA THR A 134 16.43 2.42 -4.09
C THR A 134 15.04 3.03 -4.03
N GLY A 135 14.39 3.16 -5.19
CA GLY A 135 12.97 3.50 -5.26
C GLY A 135 12.07 2.39 -4.72
N PHE A 136 10.80 2.70 -4.57
CA PHE A 136 9.73 1.72 -4.42
C PHE A 136 9.65 0.87 -5.70
N ASP A 137 9.33 -0.40 -5.58
CA ASP A 137 9.28 -1.36 -6.70
C ASP A 137 10.63 -1.56 -7.44
N ASP A 138 11.76 -1.19 -6.86
CA ASP A 138 13.06 -1.54 -7.42
C ASP A 138 13.39 -3.01 -7.10
N MET A 139 13.14 -3.88 -8.07
CA MET A 139 13.20 -5.34 -7.95
C MET A 139 14.65 -5.87 -8.03
N ARG A 140 15.58 -5.29 -7.25
CA ARG A 140 16.98 -5.69 -7.17
C ARG A 140 17.34 -6.04 -5.73
N GLU A 141 18.33 -6.90 -5.53
CA GLU A 141 18.89 -7.23 -4.20
C GLU A 141 19.29 -5.99 -3.39
N LEU A 142 19.56 -4.87 -4.07
CA LEU A 142 19.85 -3.59 -3.42
C LEU A 142 18.65 -3.09 -2.59
N SER A 143 17.43 -3.56 -2.87
CA SER A 143 16.22 -3.26 -2.11
C SER A 143 16.04 -4.12 -0.86
N HIS A 144 16.83 -5.17 -0.68
CA HIS A 144 16.80 -5.96 0.55
C HIS A 144 17.14 -5.07 1.76
N PRO A 145 16.36 -5.13 2.86
CA PRO A 145 16.46 -4.19 4.00
C PRO A 145 17.87 -4.05 4.57
N PHE A 146 18.63 -5.14 4.59
CA PHE A 146 19.96 -5.21 5.20
C PHE A 146 21.10 -5.33 4.17
N ASN A 147 20.90 -4.89 2.94
CA ASN A 147 21.94 -4.97 1.92
C ASN A 147 23.19 -4.17 2.34
N PRO A 148 24.38 -4.80 2.47
CA PRO A 148 25.58 -4.17 3.04
C PRO A 148 26.26 -3.16 2.10
N HIS A 149 25.87 -3.10 0.83
CA HIS A 149 26.49 -2.25 -0.18
C HIS A 149 25.91 -0.83 -0.24
N LEU A 150 24.93 -0.53 0.65
CA LEU A 150 24.32 0.79 0.73
C LEU A 150 25.15 1.76 1.59
N PRO A 151 25.12 3.08 1.28
CA PRO A 151 25.73 4.10 2.13
C PRO A 151 25.21 4.05 3.57
N VAL A 152 26.05 4.42 4.54
CA VAL A 152 25.69 4.41 5.97
C VAL A 152 24.46 5.27 6.28
N ALA A 153 24.29 6.40 5.59
CA ALA A 153 23.10 7.25 5.76
C ALA A 153 21.81 6.49 5.37
N VAL A 154 21.82 5.80 4.24
CA VAL A 154 20.70 4.97 3.77
C VAL A 154 20.42 3.82 4.73
N GLN A 155 21.47 3.13 5.22
CA GLN A 155 21.31 2.08 6.24
C GLN A 155 20.60 2.61 7.49
N ARG A 156 20.95 3.82 7.95
CA ARG A 156 20.29 4.46 9.10
C ARG A 156 18.82 4.75 8.85
N HIS A 157 18.46 5.22 7.64
CA HIS A 157 17.06 5.48 7.27
C HIS A 157 16.24 4.18 7.27
N ARG A 158 16.77 3.10 6.66
CA ARG A 158 16.10 1.79 6.64
C ARG A 158 15.97 1.20 8.04
N LEU A 159 17.00 1.29 8.89
CA LEU A 159 16.94 0.81 10.26
C LEU A 159 15.96 1.63 11.10
N MET A 160 15.82 2.94 10.84
CA MET A 160 14.82 3.79 11.49
C MET A 160 13.41 3.33 11.10
N LEU A 161 13.13 3.18 9.81
CA LEU A 161 11.83 2.70 9.32
C LEU A 161 11.51 1.32 9.90
N LEU A 162 12.46 0.39 9.85
CA LEU A 162 12.33 -0.95 10.41
C LEU A 162 11.98 -0.91 11.90
N GLY A 163 12.71 -0.10 12.69
CA GLY A 163 12.48 0.05 14.13
C GLY A 163 11.09 0.60 14.45
N ILE A 164 10.61 1.58 13.68
CA ILE A 164 9.27 2.15 13.80
C ILE A 164 8.21 1.10 13.50
N MET A 165 8.31 0.42 12.39
CA MET A 165 7.28 -0.53 11.94
C MET A 165 7.23 -1.77 12.83
N MET A 166 8.38 -2.34 13.20
CA MET A 166 8.45 -3.46 14.14
C MET A 166 7.97 -3.07 15.54
N GLY A 167 8.32 -1.88 16.02
CA GLY A 167 7.83 -1.34 17.29
C GLY A 167 6.32 -1.17 17.33
N ALA A 168 5.71 -0.97 16.17
CA ALA A 168 4.26 -0.89 16.01
C ALA A 168 3.56 -2.25 15.91
N GLY A 169 4.30 -3.34 15.67
CA GLY A 169 3.76 -4.69 15.59
C GLY A 169 3.71 -5.31 14.20
N PHE A 170 4.29 -4.65 13.19
CA PHE A 170 4.50 -5.23 11.88
C PHE A 170 5.77 -6.08 11.81
N ALA A 171 5.85 -6.98 10.86
CA ALA A 171 7.03 -7.74 10.49
C ALA A 171 7.52 -7.31 9.10
N PRO A 172 8.85 -7.16 8.88
CA PRO A 172 9.43 -6.94 7.56
C PRO A 172 9.53 -8.24 6.78
N ILE A 173 9.74 -8.12 5.47
CA ILE A 173 10.19 -9.23 4.62
C ILE A 173 11.66 -9.05 4.22
N ALA A 174 12.26 -10.09 3.67
CA ALA A 174 13.70 -10.11 3.40
C ALA A 174 14.09 -9.38 2.09
N SER A 175 13.17 -9.23 1.15
CA SER A 175 13.43 -8.75 -0.21
C SER A 175 13.14 -7.26 -0.43
N GLU A 176 12.35 -6.61 0.44
CA GLU A 176 11.81 -5.26 0.20
C GLU A 176 11.89 -4.38 1.45
N TRP A 177 12.60 -3.24 1.38
CA TRP A 177 12.76 -2.33 2.51
C TRP A 177 11.46 -1.58 2.87
N TRP A 178 10.52 -1.45 1.94
CA TRP A 178 9.26 -0.72 2.10
C TRP A 178 8.14 -1.58 2.67
N HIS A 179 8.19 -2.92 2.47
CA HIS A 179 7.10 -3.84 2.78
C HIS A 179 7.07 -4.29 4.23
N PHE A 180 5.92 -4.13 4.85
CA PHE A 180 5.64 -4.56 6.21
C PHE A 180 4.27 -5.22 6.30
N GLU A 181 4.15 -6.30 7.08
CA GLU A 181 2.93 -7.07 7.18
C GLU A 181 2.65 -7.50 8.61
N LEU A 182 1.40 -7.85 8.93
CA LEU A 182 1.11 -8.43 10.24
C LEU A 182 1.77 -9.80 10.38
N PRO A 183 2.25 -10.18 11.57
CA PRO A 183 2.71 -11.55 11.84
C PRO A 183 1.63 -12.58 11.50
N ALA A 184 2.03 -13.68 10.88
CA ALA A 184 1.13 -14.74 10.42
C ALA A 184 0.05 -14.25 9.43
N ALA A 185 0.44 -13.36 8.51
CA ALA A 185 -0.42 -12.74 7.51
C ALA A 185 -1.22 -13.76 6.68
N GLU A 186 -0.67 -14.96 6.45
CA GLU A 186 -1.31 -16.06 5.72
C GLU A 186 -2.59 -16.58 6.39
N ARG A 187 -2.81 -16.31 7.67
CA ARG A 187 -4.03 -16.72 8.41
C ARG A 187 -5.24 -15.83 8.13
N TYR A 188 -5.01 -14.65 7.57
CA TYR A 188 -6.09 -13.75 7.18
C TYR A 188 -6.67 -14.20 5.83
N PRO A 189 -7.99 -14.19 5.65
CA PRO A 189 -8.61 -14.54 4.38
C PRO A 189 -8.23 -13.54 3.29
N LEU A 190 -8.23 -13.98 2.05
CA LEU A 190 -8.20 -13.07 0.91
C LEU A 190 -9.51 -12.31 0.87
N ILE A 191 -9.42 -11.02 0.58
CA ILE A 191 -10.55 -10.12 0.44
C ILE A 191 -10.67 -9.76 -1.03
N ASP A 192 -11.85 -10.00 -1.62
CA ASP A 192 -12.17 -9.56 -2.98
C ASP A 192 -13.15 -8.39 -2.90
N TYR A 193 -12.60 -7.20 -2.73
CA TYR A 193 -13.35 -5.95 -2.64
C TYR A 193 -12.84 -4.95 -3.70
N HIS A 194 -13.73 -4.45 -4.52
CA HIS A 194 -13.44 -3.40 -5.51
C HIS A 194 -14.75 -2.75 -5.97
N HIS A 195 -14.65 -1.56 -6.57
CA HIS A 195 -15.81 -0.80 -7.10
C HIS A 195 -16.07 -1.02 -8.59
N LEU A 196 -15.37 -1.97 -9.22
CA LEU A 196 -15.53 -2.23 -10.66
C LEU A 196 -16.77 -3.08 -10.91
N SER A 197 -17.53 -2.75 -11.97
CA SER A 197 -18.54 -3.64 -12.49
C SER A 197 -17.88 -4.89 -13.11
N GLU A 198 -18.62 -6.01 -13.21
CA GLU A 198 -18.12 -7.24 -13.85
C GLU A 198 -17.58 -6.99 -15.27
N ALA A 199 -18.28 -6.15 -16.05
CA ALA A 199 -17.84 -5.79 -17.40
C ALA A 199 -16.54 -4.99 -17.41
N ALA A 200 -16.37 -4.03 -16.47
CA ALA A 200 -15.15 -3.25 -16.34
C ALA A 200 -13.98 -4.13 -15.89
N LEU A 201 -14.22 -5.03 -14.94
CA LEU A 201 -13.21 -5.98 -14.46
C LEU A 201 -12.76 -6.92 -15.59
N ALA A 202 -13.73 -7.50 -16.35
CA ALA A 202 -13.41 -8.36 -17.47
C ALA A 202 -12.60 -7.64 -18.56
N ALA A 203 -12.96 -6.39 -18.89
CA ALA A 203 -12.21 -5.58 -19.85
C ALA A 203 -10.79 -5.24 -19.38
N LEU A 204 -10.59 -5.04 -18.07
CA LEU A 204 -9.29 -4.73 -17.48
C LEU A 204 -8.37 -5.95 -17.46
N LEU A 205 -8.95 -7.15 -17.31
CA LEU A 205 -8.25 -8.43 -17.26
C LEU A 205 -8.09 -9.12 -18.61
N ALA A 206 -8.69 -8.60 -19.69
CA ALA A 206 -8.51 -9.10 -21.06
C ALA A 206 -7.12 -8.68 -21.59
#